data_d1c5aab78d84d2db1b93ae87ea67698b
#
_entry.id   d1c5aab78d84d2db1b93ae87ea67698b
#
_cell.length_a   1.000
_cell.length_b   1.000
_cell.length_c   1.000
_cell.angle_alpha   90.00
_cell.angle_beta   90.00
_cell.angle_gamma   90.00
#
_symmetry.space_group_name_H-M   'P 1'
#
loop_
_entity.id
_entity.type
_entity.pdbx_description
1 polymer ?
#
loop_
_entity_poly.entity_id
_entity_poly.type
_entity_poly.pdbx_seq_one_letter_code
_entity_poly.pdbx_strand_id
1 'polypeptide(L)'
;MVNDNEKLDFVVYYKSPRTKQLIMKNNLICKARLNNTNVIYKFNCPNEDCMLRSVNYVGSTSTTLSRRLTMHLGNGAIKDHMLEKHNSNIGRELLVNHTEILRQHSDTFRMLIHEALHIKFHNPDLNRQDTGSTKILLLYA
;
A
#
# COMPACT_ATOMS: atom_id res chain seq x y z
N MET A 1 29.07 62.63 -5.44
CA MET A 1 27.74 62.26 -4.97
C MET A 1 27.32 61.08 -5.80
N VAL A 2 27.50 59.91 -5.25
CA VAL A 2 27.10 58.63 -5.89
C VAL A 2 25.76 58.26 -5.30
N ASN A 3 24.75 58.22 -6.15
CA ASN A 3 23.42 57.79 -5.78
C ASN A 3 23.27 56.33 -6.25
N ASP A 4 23.66 55.42 -5.42
CA ASP A 4 23.47 53.99 -5.69
C ASP A 4 22.30 53.46 -4.87
N ASN A 5 21.12 53.60 -5.44
CA ASN A 5 19.97 52.76 -5.10
C ASN A 5 19.89 51.62 -6.10
N GLU A 6 20.86 50.71 -6.08
CA GLU A 6 20.70 49.42 -6.72
C GLU A 6 19.74 48.57 -5.88
N LYS A 7 18.49 48.54 -6.31
CA LYS A 7 17.51 47.54 -5.85
C LYS A 7 17.94 46.18 -6.34
N LEU A 8 18.46 45.37 -5.44
CA LEU A 8 18.71 43.96 -5.69
C LEU A 8 17.37 43.24 -5.62
N ASP A 9 16.85 42.87 -6.78
CA ASP A 9 15.67 42.02 -6.88
C ASP A 9 16.10 40.55 -6.72
N PHE A 10 15.79 39.96 -5.56
CA PHE A 10 16.01 38.54 -5.33
C PHE A 10 14.82 37.75 -5.89
N VAL A 11 15.01 37.02 -6.99
CA VAL A 11 14.06 36.08 -7.51
C VAL A 11 14.36 34.70 -6.92
N VAL A 12 13.55 34.27 -5.97
CA VAL A 12 13.69 32.93 -5.34
C VAL A 12 12.90 31.91 -6.14
N TYR A 13 13.61 31.04 -6.85
CA TYR A 13 12.98 29.91 -7.55
C TYR A 13 12.85 28.72 -6.60
N TYR A 14 11.62 28.43 -6.18
CA TYR A 14 11.32 27.19 -5.47
C TYR A 14 11.14 26.05 -6.48
N LYS A 15 12.14 25.21 -6.64
CA LYS A 15 11.97 23.91 -7.28
C LYS A 15 11.28 22.96 -6.30
N SER A 16 9.94 22.98 -6.27
CA SER A 16 9.20 21.99 -5.50
C SER A 16 8.87 20.79 -6.39
N PRO A 17 9.53 19.63 -6.21
CA PRO A 17 9.14 18.40 -6.92
C PRO A 17 7.73 17.95 -6.56
N ARG A 18 7.19 18.41 -5.42
CA ARG A 18 5.85 18.03 -4.92
C ARG A 18 4.71 18.68 -5.70
N THR A 19 4.87 19.90 -6.21
CA THR A 19 3.81 20.58 -6.98
C THR A 19 3.59 19.91 -8.34
N LYS A 20 4.64 19.44 -8.99
CA LYS A 20 4.55 18.69 -10.24
C LYS A 20 3.84 17.35 -10.05
N GLN A 21 4.02 16.71 -8.89
CA GLN A 21 3.35 15.46 -8.51
C GLN A 21 1.87 15.67 -8.15
N LEU A 22 1.50 16.85 -7.64
CA LEU A 22 0.11 17.20 -7.34
C LEU A 22 -0.70 17.55 -8.59
N ILE A 23 -0.05 18.10 -9.61
CA ILE A 23 -0.69 18.52 -10.86
C ILE A 23 -0.69 17.41 -11.91
N MET A 24 0.39 16.59 -11.97
CA MET A 24 0.47 15.43 -12.85
C MET A 24 -0.07 14.20 -12.13
N LYS A 25 -1.36 14.03 -12.26
CA LYS A 25 -2.14 12.99 -11.62
C LYS A 25 -1.56 11.59 -11.77
N ASN A 26 -1.35 10.98 -10.62
CA ASN A 26 -1.80 9.65 -10.19
C ASN A 26 -1.34 8.41 -10.98
N ASN A 27 -1.21 8.42 -12.30
CA ASN A 27 -0.84 7.22 -13.03
C ASN A 27 0.65 6.86 -12.87
N LEU A 28 1.52 7.87 -12.71
CA LEU A 28 2.95 7.65 -12.45
C LEU A 28 3.21 7.24 -10.99
N ILE A 29 2.45 7.80 -10.04
CA ILE A 29 2.56 7.45 -8.61
C ILE A 29 2.07 6.03 -8.37
N CYS A 30 0.98 5.61 -9.03
CA CYS A 30 0.51 4.24 -8.96
C CYS A 30 1.52 3.25 -9.54
N LYS A 31 2.14 3.57 -10.68
CA LYS A 31 3.17 2.72 -11.28
C LYS A 31 4.44 2.64 -10.43
N ALA A 32 4.88 3.75 -9.83
CA ALA A 32 6.03 3.76 -8.93
C ALA A 32 5.78 2.89 -7.69
N ARG A 33 4.59 2.94 -7.07
CA ARG A 33 4.23 2.09 -5.93
C ARG A 33 4.29 0.60 -6.25
N LEU A 34 3.90 0.21 -7.45
CA LEU A 34 3.86 -1.19 -7.87
C LEU A 34 5.25 -1.83 -7.96
N ASN A 35 6.30 -1.03 -8.13
CA ASN A 35 7.69 -1.50 -8.18
C ASN A 35 8.34 -1.61 -6.80
N ASN A 36 7.69 -1.12 -5.74
CA ASN A 36 8.24 -1.19 -4.38
C ASN A 36 8.33 -2.64 -3.92
N THR A 37 9.46 -2.94 -3.28
CA THR A 37 9.75 -4.24 -2.63
C THR A 37 9.77 -4.07 -1.12
N ASN A 38 9.71 -5.18 -0.38
CA ASN A 38 9.68 -5.20 1.09
C ASN A 38 8.59 -4.29 1.66
N VAL A 39 7.38 -4.45 1.15
CA VAL A 39 6.23 -3.63 1.54
C VAL A 39 5.17 -4.43 2.28
N ILE A 40 4.55 -3.77 3.25
CA ILE A 40 3.30 -4.19 3.87
C ILE A 40 2.19 -3.40 3.19
N TYR A 41 1.17 -4.08 2.74
CA TYR A 41 0.05 -3.50 2.02
C TYR A 41 -1.28 -3.95 2.60
N LYS A 42 -2.30 -3.13 2.37
CA LYS A 42 -3.67 -3.41 2.78
C LYS A 42 -4.58 -3.28 1.57
N PHE A 43 -5.41 -4.27 1.36
CA PHE A 43 -6.50 -4.24 0.39
C PHE A 43 -7.82 -4.00 1.13
N ASN A 44 -8.64 -3.08 0.63
CA ASN A 44 -9.98 -2.83 1.13
C ASN A 44 -10.99 -3.27 0.07
N CYS A 45 -11.98 -4.07 0.46
CA CYS A 45 -13.02 -4.50 -0.47
C CYS A 45 -13.87 -3.30 -0.91
N PRO A 46 -14.06 -3.08 -2.24
CA PRO A 46 -14.76 -1.89 -2.75
C PRO A 46 -16.29 -1.99 -2.72
N ASN A 47 -16.85 -3.16 -2.40
CA ASN A 47 -18.30 -3.34 -2.38
C ASN A 47 -18.92 -2.64 -1.17
N GLU A 48 -20.08 -2.02 -1.36
CA GLU A 48 -20.77 -1.19 -0.36
C GLU A 48 -20.97 -1.92 0.97
N ASP A 49 -21.46 -3.15 0.95
CA ASP A 49 -21.65 -3.97 2.15
C ASP A 49 -20.35 -4.21 2.91
N CYS A 50 -19.25 -4.41 2.18
CA CYS A 50 -17.93 -4.62 2.75
C CYS A 50 -17.29 -3.32 3.24
N MET A 51 -17.55 -2.20 2.58
CA MET A 51 -17.08 -0.88 3.01
C MET A 51 -17.68 -0.49 4.36
N LEU A 52 -18.96 -0.76 4.59
CA LEU A 52 -19.62 -0.52 5.87
C LEU A 52 -19.02 -1.34 7.03
N ARG A 53 -18.53 -2.54 6.72
CA ARG A 53 -17.89 -3.44 7.69
C ARG A 53 -16.37 -3.31 7.74
N SER A 54 -15.79 -2.46 6.88
CA SER A 54 -14.33 -2.29 6.74
C SER A 54 -13.60 -3.60 6.42
N VAL A 55 -14.20 -4.46 5.58
CA VAL A 55 -13.62 -5.74 5.19
C VAL A 55 -12.31 -5.53 4.44
N ASN A 56 -11.23 -6.06 4.99
CA ASN A 56 -9.90 -5.80 4.47
C ASN A 56 -8.97 -7.02 4.61
N TYR A 57 -7.84 -6.94 3.89
CA TYR A 57 -6.75 -7.90 3.92
C TYR A 57 -5.43 -7.16 4.13
N VAL A 58 -4.59 -7.67 5.01
CA VAL A 58 -3.21 -7.17 5.22
C VAL A 58 -2.22 -8.25 4.81
N GLY A 59 -1.23 -7.87 4.03
CA GLY A 59 -0.18 -8.80 3.60
C GLY A 59 1.14 -8.10 3.38
N SER A 60 2.19 -8.87 3.17
CA SER A 60 3.51 -8.38 2.84
C SER A 60 4.08 -9.05 1.60
N THR A 61 5.09 -8.43 1.03
CA THR A 61 5.86 -9.01 -0.06
C THR A 61 7.31 -8.52 -0.04
N SER A 62 8.25 -9.45 -0.18
CA SER A 62 9.66 -9.15 -0.40
C SER A 62 9.95 -8.83 -1.87
N THR A 63 9.12 -9.32 -2.78
CA THR A 63 9.17 -9.00 -4.21
C THR A 63 8.43 -7.71 -4.52
N THR A 64 8.30 -7.34 -5.79
CA THR A 64 7.53 -6.15 -6.17
C THR A 64 6.04 -6.32 -5.83
N LEU A 65 5.42 -5.24 -5.40
CA LEU A 65 3.97 -5.24 -5.13
C LEU A 65 3.19 -5.65 -6.37
N SER A 66 3.62 -5.22 -7.55
CA SER A 66 3.02 -5.61 -8.84
C SER A 66 2.91 -7.13 -9.00
N ARG A 67 4.02 -7.85 -8.73
CA ARG A 67 4.04 -9.31 -8.80
C ARG A 67 3.11 -9.94 -7.77
N ARG A 68 3.12 -9.44 -6.55
CA ARG A 68 2.24 -9.94 -5.48
C ARG A 68 0.76 -9.77 -5.82
N LEU A 69 0.37 -8.63 -6.35
CA LEU A 69 -1.01 -8.39 -6.79
C LEU A 69 -1.41 -9.32 -7.93
N THR A 70 -0.50 -9.63 -8.87
CA THR A 70 -0.78 -10.63 -9.92
C THR A 70 -1.07 -12.02 -9.32
N MET A 71 -0.36 -12.41 -8.26
CA MET A 71 -0.64 -13.68 -7.58
C MET A 71 -2.04 -13.71 -6.94
N HIS A 72 -2.50 -12.59 -6.36
CA HIS A 72 -3.86 -12.49 -5.82
C HIS A 72 -4.98 -12.60 -6.87
N LEU A 73 -4.69 -12.32 -8.15
CA LEU A 73 -5.64 -12.57 -9.23
C LEU A 73 -5.80 -14.09 -9.52
N GLY A 74 -4.73 -14.85 -9.29
CA GLY A 74 -4.73 -16.30 -9.51
C GLY A 74 -5.44 -17.07 -8.41
N ASN A 75 -5.12 -16.78 -7.15
CA ASN A 75 -5.62 -17.47 -5.97
C ASN A 75 -5.51 -16.64 -4.70
N GLY A 76 -6.12 -17.10 -3.63
CA GLY A 76 -5.97 -16.55 -2.28
C GLY A 76 -7.20 -15.82 -1.75
N ALA A 77 -7.11 -15.40 -0.50
CA ALA A 77 -8.25 -14.90 0.29
C ALA A 77 -9.02 -13.76 -0.37
N ILE A 78 -8.34 -12.86 -1.07
CA ILE A 78 -8.98 -11.74 -1.78
C ILE A 78 -9.86 -12.26 -2.92
N LYS A 79 -9.31 -13.17 -3.75
CA LYS A 79 -10.07 -13.77 -4.86
C LYS A 79 -11.24 -14.60 -4.35
N ASP A 80 -11.00 -15.45 -3.35
CA ASP A 80 -12.02 -16.29 -2.76
C ASP A 80 -13.18 -15.46 -2.20
N HIS A 81 -12.86 -14.38 -1.49
CA HIS A 81 -13.86 -13.44 -0.97
C HIS A 81 -14.69 -12.80 -2.10
N MET A 82 -14.04 -12.34 -3.17
CA MET A 82 -14.75 -11.72 -4.30
C MET A 82 -15.68 -12.71 -5.01
N LEU A 83 -15.27 -13.96 -5.15
CA LEU A 83 -16.10 -15.01 -5.75
C LEU A 83 -17.25 -15.43 -4.82
N GLU A 84 -16.97 -15.73 -3.55
CA GLU A 84 -17.95 -16.29 -2.62
C GLU A 84 -18.99 -15.27 -2.15
N LYS A 85 -18.57 -14.02 -1.91
CA LYS A 85 -19.45 -12.97 -1.37
C LYS A 85 -20.08 -12.08 -2.43
N HIS A 86 -19.39 -11.86 -3.54
CA HIS A 86 -19.82 -10.90 -4.55
C HIS A 86 -20.06 -11.54 -5.91
N ASN A 87 -19.84 -12.86 -6.04
CA ASN A 87 -19.99 -13.61 -7.28
C ASN A 87 -19.31 -12.92 -8.50
N SER A 88 -18.16 -12.27 -8.23
CA SER A 88 -17.43 -11.49 -9.22
C SER A 88 -15.94 -11.85 -9.22
N ASN A 89 -15.35 -11.79 -10.42
CA ASN A 89 -13.91 -11.92 -10.55
C ASN A 89 -13.24 -10.55 -10.30
N ILE A 90 -12.19 -10.55 -9.49
CA ILE A 90 -11.40 -9.35 -9.27
C ILE A 90 -10.52 -9.06 -10.49
N GLY A 91 -10.64 -7.84 -11.03
CA GLY A 91 -9.76 -7.33 -12.06
C GLY A 91 -8.50 -6.69 -11.47
N ARG A 92 -7.42 -6.66 -12.27
CA ARG A 92 -6.15 -6.05 -11.83
C ARG A 92 -6.30 -4.57 -11.44
N GLU A 93 -7.03 -3.82 -12.23
CA GLU A 93 -7.24 -2.39 -11.99
C GLU A 93 -7.95 -2.14 -10.65
N LEU A 94 -9.02 -2.87 -10.39
CA LEU A 94 -9.74 -2.81 -9.15
C LEU A 94 -8.84 -3.15 -7.96
N LEU A 95 -8.06 -4.23 -8.07
CA LEU A 95 -7.13 -4.65 -7.02
C LEU A 95 -6.06 -3.57 -6.74
N VAL A 96 -5.49 -2.97 -7.78
CA VAL A 96 -4.49 -1.90 -7.63
C VAL A 96 -5.09 -0.66 -6.98
N ASN A 97 -6.28 -0.24 -7.41
CA ASN A 97 -6.93 0.98 -6.92
C ASN A 97 -7.34 0.87 -5.45
N HIS A 98 -7.67 -0.33 -4.99
CA HIS A 98 -8.10 -0.60 -3.60
C HIS A 98 -7.00 -1.20 -2.71
N THR A 99 -5.75 -1.16 -3.18
CA THR A 99 -4.58 -1.57 -2.39
C THR A 99 -3.73 -0.35 -2.05
N GLU A 100 -3.42 -0.19 -0.77
CA GLU A 100 -2.53 0.84 -0.24
C GLU A 100 -1.29 0.24 0.39
N ILE A 101 -0.16 0.93 0.31
CA ILE A 101 1.06 0.56 1.03
C ILE A 101 0.99 1.16 2.43
N LEU A 102 0.99 0.31 3.45
CA LEU A 102 1.05 0.73 4.84
C LEU A 102 2.47 1.12 5.24
N ARG A 103 3.45 0.32 4.84
CA ARG A 103 4.84 0.55 5.18
C ARG A 103 5.81 -0.15 4.22
N GLN A 104 6.98 0.45 4.02
CA GLN A 104 8.11 -0.16 3.32
C GLN A 104 9.27 -0.34 4.28
N HIS A 105 9.98 -1.44 4.14
CA HIS A 105 11.13 -1.79 4.96
C HIS A 105 12.38 -2.03 4.10
N SER A 106 13.55 -1.81 4.68
CA SER A 106 14.83 -2.16 4.07
C SER A 106 15.18 -3.64 4.25
N ASP A 107 14.58 -4.29 5.22
CA ASP A 107 14.87 -5.64 5.66
C ASP A 107 13.59 -6.50 5.75
N THR A 108 13.68 -7.72 5.21
CA THR A 108 12.56 -8.66 5.16
C THR A 108 12.13 -9.13 6.54
N PHE A 109 13.07 -9.32 7.46
CA PHE A 109 12.74 -9.79 8.81
C PHE A 109 11.93 -8.76 9.59
N ARG A 110 12.34 -7.51 9.54
CA ARG A 110 11.57 -6.39 10.14
C ARG A 110 10.20 -6.25 9.49
N MET A 111 10.11 -6.44 8.17
CA MET A 111 8.85 -6.41 7.45
C MET A 111 7.87 -7.46 7.99
N LEU A 112 8.32 -8.70 8.20
CA LEU A 112 7.47 -9.78 8.72
C LEU A 112 6.97 -9.50 10.14
N ILE A 113 7.82 -8.95 11.01
CA ILE A 113 7.41 -8.54 12.37
C ILE A 113 6.34 -7.46 12.29
N HIS A 114 6.56 -6.44 11.47
CA HIS A 114 5.59 -5.34 11.32
C HIS A 114 4.30 -5.80 10.64
N GLU A 115 4.35 -6.74 9.69
CA GLU A 115 3.15 -7.36 9.13
C GLU A 115 2.29 -8.02 10.22
N ALA A 116 2.92 -8.84 11.07
CA ALA A 116 2.22 -9.49 12.18
C ALA A 116 1.60 -8.48 13.14
N LEU A 117 2.29 -7.37 13.44
CA LEU A 117 1.74 -6.27 14.24
C LEU A 117 0.57 -5.58 13.55
N HIS A 118 0.66 -5.32 12.25
CA HIS A 118 -0.45 -4.75 11.48
C HIS A 118 -1.66 -5.68 11.44
N ILE A 119 -1.46 -6.97 11.25
CA ILE A 119 -2.54 -7.97 11.29
C ILE A 119 -3.20 -7.97 12.68
N LYS A 120 -2.43 -7.98 13.74
CA LYS A 120 -2.96 -7.94 15.12
C LYS A 120 -3.72 -6.65 15.41
N PHE A 121 -3.21 -5.50 14.94
CA PHE A 121 -3.80 -4.20 15.18
C PHE A 121 -5.08 -3.96 14.38
N HIS A 122 -5.06 -4.30 13.08
CA HIS A 122 -6.20 -4.07 12.17
C HIS A 122 -7.24 -5.19 12.23
N ASN A 123 -6.87 -6.37 12.74
CA ASN A 123 -7.72 -7.56 12.77
C ASN A 123 -8.48 -7.80 11.45
N PRO A 124 -7.77 -7.92 10.31
CA PRO A 124 -8.39 -7.94 9.00
C PRO A 124 -9.22 -9.22 8.78
N ASP A 125 -10.43 -9.04 8.25
CA ASP A 125 -11.41 -10.14 8.07
C ASP A 125 -10.95 -11.21 7.08
N LEU A 126 -10.18 -10.81 6.07
CA LEU A 126 -9.76 -11.72 4.99
C LEU A 126 -8.46 -12.46 5.29
N ASN A 127 -7.73 -12.08 6.34
CA ASN A 127 -6.59 -12.86 6.76
C ASN A 127 -7.07 -14.16 7.38
N ARG A 128 -6.86 -15.27 6.67
CA ARG A 128 -6.99 -16.58 7.31
C ARG A 128 -5.94 -16.61 8.42
N GLN A 129 -6.35 -16.98 9.62
CA GLN A 129 -5.43 -17.18 10.74
C GLN A 129 -4.51 -18.36 10.41
N ASP A 130 -3.53 -18.16 9.55
CA ASP A 130 -2.42 -19.07 9.43
C ASP A 130 -1.60 -18.92 10.71
N THR A 131 -1.66 -19.95 11.53
CA THR A 131 -0.99 -20.09 12.83
C THR A 131 0.53 -19.87 12.77
N GLY A 132 1.10 -19.68 11.56
CA GLY A 132 2.52 -19.39 11.33
C GLY A 132 2.98 -18.01 11.78
N SER A 133 2.23 -16.97 11.45
CA SER A 133 2.61 -15.58 11.81
C SER A 133 2.42 -15.28 13.30
N THR A 134 1.48 -15.96 13.94
CA THR A 134 1.25 -15.82 15.39
C THR A 134 2.37 -16.47 16.21
N LYS A 135 3.05 -17.50 15.67
CA LYS A 135 4.19 -18.14 16.33
C LYS A 135 5.40 -17.22 16.52
N ILE A 136 5.63 -16.29 15.61
CA ILE A 136 6.76 -15.35 15.71
C ILE A 136 6.56 -14.39 16.89
N LEU A 137 5.33 -13.96 17.16
CA LEU A 137 5.03 -13.06 18.29
C LEU A 137 5.07 -13.75 19.65
N LEU A 138 4.80 -15.06 19.70
CA LEU A 138 4.84 -15.83 20.95
C LEU A 138 6.26 -16.23 21.36
N LEU A 139 7.25 -16.19 20.47
CA LEU A 139 8.64 -16.49 20.79
C LEU A 139 9.39 -15.30 21.44
N TYR A 140 8.81 -14.10 21.43
CA TYR A 140 9.39 -12.89 22.00
C TYR A 140 8.49 -12.22 23.07
N ALA A 141 7.47 -12.89 23.48
CA ALA A 141 6.64 -12.49 24.62
C ALA A 141 7.05 -13.29 25.87
#